data_167b2e8b817bc8322c73ecb10d7f45b0
#
_entry.id   167b2e8b817bc8322c73ecb10d7f45b0
#
_cell.length_a   1.000
_cell.length_b   1.000
_cell.length_c   1.000
_cell.angle_alpha   90.00
_cell.angle_beta   90.00
_cell.angle_gamma   90.00
#
_symmetry.space_group_name_H-M   'P 1'
#
loop_
_entity.id
_entity.type
_entity.pdbx_description
1 polymer ?
#
loop_
_entity_poly.entity_id
_entity_poly.type
_entity_poly.pdbx_seq_one_letter_code
_entity_poly.pdbx_strand_id
1 'polypeptide(L)'
;MGCNIAIDGPAGAGKSTIAKKVAKELSFIYVDTGAMYRAMALYLLNHGVNGENQEEIEAVCSGADISIEYKNGEQIVILNGENVNTMIRTEQVGNMASKSSANPKVRAHLLKLQRTLAEKNDVVMDGRDIGTTILPNAEVKIYLTASADTRAKRRALEYEQKGEPFDLDQIRKDIIERDERDMNREISPLKQADDAVLVDSSEMGIDQVVDAILDVYNKKIQK
;
A
#
# COMPACT_ATOMS: atom_id res chain seq x y z
N MET A 1 14.31 -8.66 16.93
CA MET A 1 13.28 -8.41 15.88
C MET A 1 12.71 -7.04 16.17
N GLY A 2 12.52 -6.22 15.15
CA GLY A 2 11.87 -4.93 15.31
C GLY A 2 10.37 -5.10 15.61
N CYS A 3 9.74 -4.07 16.19
CA CYS A 3 8.30 -4.02 16.33
C CYS A 3 7.64 -3.66 14.99
N ASN A 4 6.64 -4.43 14.58
CA ASN A 4 6.00 -4.29 13.28
C ASN A 4 4.53 -3.91 13.42
N ILE A 5 4.11 -2.85 12.74
CA ILE A 5 2.72 -2.42 12.62
C ILE A 5 2.27 -2.62 11.18
N ALA A 6 1.31 -3.52 10.97
CA ALA A 6 0.70 -3.77 9.67
C ALA A 6 -0.59 -2.96 9.52
N ILE A 7 -0.72 -2.17 8.43
CA ILE A 7 -1.94 -1.41 8.13
C ILE A 7 -2.45 -1.83 6.76
N ASP A 8 -3.46 -2.69 6.75
CA ASP A 8 -4.14 -3.15 5.55
C ASP A 8 -5.45 -2.41 5.30
N GLY A 9 -5.96 -2.47 4.08
CA GLY A 9 -7.26 -1.89 3.74
C GLY A 9 -7.37 -1.45 2.28
N PRO A 10 -8.57 -1.06 1.83
CA PRO A 10 -8.86 -0.75 0.44
C PRO A 10 -8.15 0.51 -0.08
N ALA A 11 -8.17 0.71 -1.39
CA ALA A 11 -7.61 1.90 -2.03
C ALA A 11 -8.34 3.17 -1.56
N GLY A 12 -7.60 4.27 -1.33
CA GLY A 12 -8.20 5.55 -0.91
C GLY A 12 -8.64 5.61 0.56
N ALA A 13 -8.43 4.56 1.38
CA ALA A 13 -8.76 4.58 2.82
C ALA A 13 -7.86 5.50 3.67
N GLY A 14 -6.84 6.14 3.07
CA GLY A 14 -5.94 7.05 3.77
C GLY A 14 -4.74 6.37 4.44
N LYS A 15 -4.52 5.06 4.19
CA LYS A 15 -3.46 4.26 4.86
C LYS A 15 -2.09 4.93 4.86
N SER A 16 -1.61 5.39 3.71
CA SER A 16 -0.26 5.95 3.60
C SER A 16 -0.09 7.25 4.40
N THR A 17 -1.14 8.09 4.44
CA THR A 17 -1.14 9.31 5.26
C THR A 17 -1.08 8.98 6.74
N ILE A 18 -1.91 8.04 7.17
CA ILE A 18 -2.00 7.58 8.57
C ILE A 18 -0.71 6.85 8.97
N ALA A 19 -0.25 5.90 8.16
CA ALA A 19 0.96 5.13 8.42
C ALA A 19 2.21 6.01 8.60
N LYS A 20 2.35 7.06 7.75
CA LYS A 20 3.43 8.05 7.89
C LYS A 20 3.38 8.79 9.23
N LYS A 21 2.19 9.23 9.66
CA LYS A 21 2.02 9.94 10.93
C LYS A 21 2.31 9.01 12.11
N VAL A 22 1.75 7.78 12.11
CA VAL A 22 2.01 6.79 13.15
C VAL A 22 3.50 6.45 13.23
N ALA A 23 4.16 6.23 12.10
CA ALA A 23 5.60 5.96 12.05
C ALA A 23 6.42 7.11 12.64
N LYS A 24 6.04 8.37 12.33
CA LYS A 24 6.70 9.56 12.87
C LYS A 24 6.54 9.66 14.38
N GLU A 25 5.33 9.47 14.92
CA GLU A 25 5.06 9.53 16.36
C GLU A 25 5.84 8.44 17.14
N LEU A 26 5.98 7.26 16.56
CA LEU A 26 6.70 6.14 17.17
C LEU A 26 8.21 6.13 16.85
N SER A 27 8.70 7.03 16.01
CA SER A 27 10.09 7.00 15.47
C SER A 27 10.40 5.70 14.73
N PHE A 28 9.40 5.10 14.07
CA PHE A 28 9.52 3.91 13.24
C PHE A 28 9.78 4.29 11.79
N ILE A 29 10.25 3.33 10.99
CA ILE A 29 10.38 3.50 9.55
C ILE A 29 9.02 3.24 8.90
N TYR A 30 8.58 4.17 8.04
CA TYR A 30 7.40 3.96 7.20
C TYR A 30 7.77 3.18 5.94
N VAL A 31 6.98 2.15 5.61
CA VAL A 31 7.16 1.31 4.41
C VAL A 31 5.90 1.32 3.55
N ASP A 32 5.95 2.02 2.41
CA ASP A 32 4.90 2.03 1.37
C ASP A 32 5.12 0.85 0.41
N THR A 33 4.44 -0.27 0.65
CA THR A 33 4.55 -1.43 -0.26
C THR A 33 3.88 -1.15 -1.60
N GLY A 34 2.84 -0.33 -1.62
CA GLY A 34 2.18 0.09 -2.85
C GLY A 34 3.14 0.82 -3.81
N ALA A 35 4.09 1.58 -3.29
CA ALA A 35 5.13 2.20 -4.10
C ALA A 35 6.08 1.17 -4.75
N MET A 36 6.38 0.07 -4.06
CA MET A 36 7.19 -1.02 -4.62
C MET A 36 6.46 -1.73 -5.78
N TYR A 37 5.17 -2.04 -5.62
CA TYR A 37 4.35 -2.58 -6.70
C TYR A 37 4.20 -1.61 -7.88
N ARG A 38 4.16 -0.30 -7.61
CA ARG A 38 4.15 0.73 -8.65
C ARG A 38 5.48 0.82 -9.39
N ALA A 39 6.61 0.64 -8.72
CA ALA A 39 7.91 0.57 -9.39
C ALA A 39 7.99 -0.65 -10.33
N MET A 40 7.52 -1.82 -9.90
CA MET A 40 7.37 -2.99 -10.76
C MET A 40 6.45 -2.69 -11.94
N ALA A 41 5.31 -2.05 -11.71
CA ALA A 41 4.37 -1.69 -12.76
C ALA A 41 4.98 -0.71 -13.78
N LEU A 42 5.75 0.28 -13.33
CA LEU A 42 6.49 1.19 -14.20
C LEU A 42 7.50 0.42 -15.08
N TYR A 43 8.23 -0.52 -14.46
CA TYR A 43 9.16 -1.39 -15.19
C TYR A 43 8.45 -2.17 -16.30
N LEU A 44 7.33 -2.83 -15.98
CA LEU A 44 6.53 -3.59 -16.94
C LEU A 44 5.99 -2.70 -18.07
N LEU A 45 5.48 -1.52 -17.76
CA LEU A 45 5.00 -0.55 -18.76
C LEU A 45 6.12 -0.10 -19.69
N ASN A 46 7.31 0.19 -19.18
CA ASN A 46 8.47 0.58 -19.97
C ASN A 46 8.94 -0.53 -20.91
N HIS A 47 8.59 -1.79 -20.63
CA HIS A 47 8.86 -2.94 -21.50
C HIS A 47 7.67 -3.33 -22.40
N GLY A 48 6.63 -2.49 -22.44
CA GLY A 48 5.46 -2.72 -23.30
C GLY A 48 4.56 -3.88 -22.90
N VAL A 49 4.68 -4.37 -21.64
CA VAL A 49 3.92 -5.51 -21.14
C VAL A 49 2.45 -5.16 -20.99
N ASN A 50 1.57 -6.03 -21.48
CA ASN A 50 0.14 -5.91 -21.23
C ASN A 50 -0.21 -6.46 -19.83
N GLY A 51 -0.84 -5.63 -18.99
CA GLY A 51 -1.23 -5.98 -17.63
C GLY A 51 -2.24 -7.14 -17.50
N GLU A 52 -2.92 -7.52 -18.59
CA GLU A 52 -3.80 -8.69 -18.64
C GLU A 52 -3.05 -9.99 -19.00
N ASN A 53 -1.85 -9.88 -19.57
CA ASN A 53 -1.07 -11.05 -19.97
C ASN A 53 -0.12 -11.49 -18.84
N GLN A 54 -0.55 -12.47 -18.07
CA GLN A 54 0.20 -12.97 -16.92
C GLN A 54 1.53 -13.64 -17.33
N GLU A 55 1.60 -14.27 -18.50
CA GLU A 55 2.82 -14.91 -18.99
C GLU A 55 3.89 -13.87 -19.36
N GLU A 56 3.49 -12.75 -20.00
CA GLU A 56 4.42 -11.64 -20.27
C GLU A 56 4.92 -10.98 -18.98
N ILE A 57 4.04 -10.76 -18.00
CA ILE A 57 4.42 -10.25 -16.68
C ILE A 57 5.49 -11.14 -16.06
N GLU A 58 5.27 -12.46 -16.05
CA GLU A 58 6.21 -13.44 -15.48
C GLU A 58 7.56 -13.47 -16.19
N ALA A 59 7.55 -13.34 -17.51
CA ALA A 59 8.78 -13.36 -18.32
C ALA A 59 9.66 -12.12 -18.05
N VAL A 60 9.04 -10.98 -17.75
CA VAL A 60 9.72 -9.68 -17.67
C VAL A 60 10.04 -9.23 -16.25
N CYS A 61 9.19 -9.55 -15.27
CA CYS A 61 9.25 -8.97 -13.92
C CYS A 61 10.57 -9.23 -13.17
N SER A 62 11.29 -10.31 -13.49
CA SER A 62 12.56 -10.65 -12.84
C SER A 62 13.71 -9.68 -13.16
N GLY A 63 13.58 -8.88 -14.23
CA GLY A 63 14.57 -7.88 -14.62
C GLY A 63 14.45 -6.56 -13.86
N ALA A 64 13.43 -6.38 -13.02
CA ALA A 64 13.26 -5.19 -12.21
C ALA A 64 14.14 -5.27 -10.95
N ASP A 65 15.21 -4.47 -10.87
CA ASP A 65 15.96 -4.29 -9.63
C ASP A 65 15.32 -3.15 -8.82
N ILE A 66 14.61 -3.52 -7.75
CA ILE A 66 13.88 -2.58 -6.90
C ILE A 66 14.52 -2.55 -5.51
N SER A 67 14.92 -1.37 -5.08
CA SER A 67 15.44 -1.15 -3.74
C SER A 67 14.81 0.08 -3.08
N ILE A 68 14.96 0.16 -1.76
CA ILE A 68 14.43 1.25 -0.95
C ILE A 68 15.57 1.93 -0.22
N GLU A 69 15.61 3.24 -0.37
CA GLU A 69 16.49 4.12 0.40
C GLU A 69 15.64 5.05 1.28
N TYR A 70 16.24 5.61 2.31
CA TYR A 70 15.61 6.62 3.16
C TYR A 70 16.44 7.89 3.17
N LYS A 71 15.83 9.02 2.84
CA LYS A 71 16.46 10.34 2.87
C LYS A 71 15.57 11.31 3.64
N ASN A 72 16.09 11.89 4.70
CA ASN A 72 15.34 12.80 5.59
C ASN A 72 14.03 12.17 6.14
N GLY A 73 14.04 10.85 6.42
CA GLY A 73 12.88 10.12 6.91
C GLY A 73 11.85 9.75 5.83
N GLU A 74 12.10 10.09 4.57
CA GLU A 74 11.22 9.74 3.46
C GLU A 74 11.73 8.51 2.70
N GLN A 75 10.81 7.62 2.34
CA GLN A 75 11.09 6.47 1.47
C GLN A 75 11.34 6.92 0.04
N ILE A 76 12.48 6.49 -0.51
CA ILE A 76 12.83 6.64 -1.91
C ILE A 76 12.83 5.26 -2.56
N VAL A 77 12.04 5.12 -3.61
CA VAL A 77 11.99 3.90 -4.41
C VAL A 77 12.96 4.03 -5.57
N ILE A 78 13.91 3.12 -5.62
CA ILE A 78 14.90 3.01 -6.68
C ILE A 78 14.52 1.84 -7.58
N LEU A 79 14.46 2.09 -8.88
CA LEU A 79 14.23 1.08 -9.92
C LEU A 79 15.42 1.11 -10.88
N ASN A 80 16.17 0.00 -10.98
CA ASN A 80 17.34 -0.12 -11.84
C ASN A 80 18.35 1.04 -11.66
N GLY A 81 18.55 1.47 -10.40
CA GLY A 81 19.45 2.57 -10.03
C GLY A 81 18.86 3.98 -10.14
N GLU A 82 17.62 4.14 -10.59
CA GLU A 82 16.97 5.44 -10.77
C GLU A 82 15.87 5.68 -9.70
N ASN A 83 15.81 6.91 -9.16
CA ASN A 83 14.73 7.34 -8.26
C ASN A 83 13.44 7.54 -9.06
N VAL A 84 12.43 6.72 -8.79
CA VAL A 84 11.16 6.73 -9.54
C VAL A 84 9.98 7.31 -8.77
N ASN A 85 10.19 7.95 -7.62
CA ASN A 85 9.11 8.42 -6.73
C ASN A 85 8.05 9.29 -7.43
N THR A 86 8.45 10.14 -8.37
CA THR A 86 7.53 11.00 -9.13
C THR A 86 6.83 10.22 -10.25
N MET A 87 7.56 9.33 -10.92
CA MET A 87 7.08 8.59 -12.08
C MET A 87 6.02 7.54 -11.73
N ILE A 88 6.09 6.98 -10.52
CA ILE A 88 5.19 5.92 -10.06
C ILE A 88 3.81 6.42 -9.57
N ARG A 89 3.54 7.73 -9.59
CA ARG A 89 2.29 8.30 -9.03
C ARG A 89 1.20 8.55 -10.08
N THR A 90 1.41 8.15 -11.31
CA THR A 90 0.42 8.28 -12.39
C THR A 90 -0.71 7.24 -12.24
N GLU A 91 -1.86 7.53 -12.82
CA GLU A 91 -3.01 6.63 -12.84
C GLU A 91 -2.68 5.34 -13.62
N GLN A 92 -2.03 5.46 -14.78
CA GLN A 92 -1.61 4.33 -15.59
C GLN A 92 -0.75 3.33 -14.80
N VAL A 93 0.26 3.84 -14.06
CA VAL A 93 1.10 3.02 -13.19
C VAL A 93 0.27 2.39 -12.06
N GLY A 94 -0.68 3.14 -11.50
CA GLY A 94 -1.57 2.64 -10.46
C GLY A 94 -2.46 1.49 -10.91
N ASN A 95 -2.98 1.56 -12.13
CA ASN A 95 -3.82 0.52 -12.73
C ASN A 95 -2.98 -0.73 -13.06
N MET A 96 -1.80 -0.53 -13.66
CA MET A 96 -0.86 -1.63 -13.93
C MET A 96 -0.40 -2.32 -12.64
N ALA A 97 -0.12 -1.57 -11.57
CA ALA A 97 0.24 -2.12 -10.26
C ALA A 97 -0.88 -3.00 -9.67
N SER A 98 -2.13 -2.57 -9.78
CA SER A 98 -3.27 -3.37 -9.32
C SER A 98 -3.38 -4.69 -10.10
N LYS A 99 -3.22 -4.67 -11.42
CA LYS A 99 -3.27 -5.86 -12.29
C LYS A 99 -2.09 -6.80 -12.04
N SER A 100 -0.88 -6.29 -12.06
CA SER A 100 0.35 -7.09 -11.91
C SER A 100 0.55 -7.62 -10.48
N SER A 101 -0.04 -6.97 -9.46
CA SER A 101 0.06 -7.43 -8.06
C SER A 101 -0.63 -8.78 -7.77
N ALA A 102 -1.49 -9.26 -8.66
CA ALA A 102 -2.06 -10.60 -8.59
C ALA A 102 -1.08 -11.69 -9.03
N ASN A 103 -0.02 -11.33 -9.77
CA ASN A 103 0.94 -12.30 -10.30
C ASN A 103 1.86 -12.85 -9.20
N PRO A 104 1.99 -14.20 -9.06
CA PRO A 104 2.78 -14.81 -8.01
C PRO A 104 4.27 -14.50 -8.08
N LYS A 105 4.85 -14.35 -9.30
CA LYS A 105 6.28 -14.03 -9.45
C LYS A 105 6.58 -12.59 -9.07
N VAL A 106 5.70 -11.64 -9.42
CA VAL A 106 5.81 -10.24 -8.96
C VAL A 106 5.78 -10.19 -7.43
N ARG A 107 4.87 -10.93 -6.81
CA ARG A 107 4.78 -10.99 -5.35
C ARG A 107 6.01 -11.60 -4.71
N ALA A 108 6.47 -12.74 -5.22
CA ALA A 108 7.69 -13.40 -4.73
C ALA A 108 8.92 -12.48 -4.85
N HIS A 109 9.03 -11.73 -5.95
CA HIS A 109 10.11 -10.78 -6.19
C HIS A 109 10.18 -9.69 -5.11
N LEU A 110 9.04 -9.13 -4.71
CA LEU A 110 8.96 -8.03 -3.73
C LEU A 110 8.95 -8.50 -2.27
N LEU A 111 8.50 -9.73 -2.00
CA LEU A 111 8.30 -10.25 -0.64
C LEU A 111 9.59 -10.24 0.19
N LYS A 112 10.72 -10.63 -0.42
CA LYS A 112 12.01 -10.66 0.27
C LYS A 112 12.44 -9.26 0.71
N LEU A 113 12.28 -8.26 -0.16
CA LEU A 113 12.60 -6.87 0.15
C LEU A 113 11.74 -6.35 1.32
N GLN A 114 10.43 -6.58 1.27
CA GLN A 114 9.48 -6.16 2.30
C GLN A 114 9.83 -6.77 3.67
N ARG A 115 10.06 -8.07 3.73
CA ARG A 115 10.44 -8.78 4.96
C ARG A 115 11.80 -8.33 5.51
N THR A 116 12.79 -8.15 4.64
CA THR A 116 14.13 -7.69 5.05
C THR A 116 14.09 -6.30 5.72
N LEU A 117 13.22 -5.40 5.24
CA LEU A 117 13.01 -4.09 5.87
C LEU A 117 12.44 -4.22 7.28
N ALA A 118 11.44 -5.09 7.46
CA ALA A 118 10.79 -5.32 8.76
C ALA A 118 11.66 -6.11 9.75
N GLU A 119 12.53 -7.00 9.27
CA GLU A 119 13.47 -7.75 10.13
C GLU A 119 14.54 -6.87 10.76
N LYS A 120 14.96 -5.82 10.05
CA LYS A 120 16.07 -4.94 10.45
C LYS A 120 15.65 -3.70 11.22
N ASN A 121 14.37 -3.35 11.19
CA ASN A 121 13.88 -2.08 11.71
C ASN A 121 12.53 -2.26 12.42
N ASP A 122 12.18 -1.28 13.27
CA ASP A 122 10.80 -1.08 13.71
C ASP A 122 10.05 -0.40 12.56
N VAL A 123 8.95 -0.99 12.06
CA VAL A 123 8.27 -0.49 10.86
C VAL A 123 6.77 -0.30 11.05
N VAL A 124 6.25 0.72 10.38
CA VAL A 124 4.83 0.82 10.02
C VAL A 124 4.71 0.57 8.52
N MET A 125 4.14 -0.57 8.16
CA MET A 125 4.03 -1.01 6.77
C MET A 125 2.57 -0.99 6.32
N ASP A 126 2.27 -0.31 5.20
CA ASP A 126 0.91 -0.30 4.65
C ASP A 126 0.79 -1.05 3.33
N GLY A 127 -0.38 -1.68 3.15
CA GLY A 127 -0.67 -2.47 1.95
C GLY A 127 -2.08 -3.03 1.87
N ARG A 128 -2.19 -4.30 1.44
CA ARG A 128 -3.44 -5.05 1.28
C ARG A 128 -3.46 -6.38 2.02
N ASP A 129 -2.29 -6.93 2.25
CA ASP A 129 -2.07 -8.26 2.79
C ASP A 129 -0.83 -8.31 3.71
N ILE A 130 -0.53 -7.18 4.35
CA ILE A 130 0.62 -7.07 5.23
C ILE A 130 0.44 -8.00 6.42
N GLY A 131 -0.68 -7.87 7.15
CA GLY A 131 -0.98 -8.66 8.34
C GLY A 131 -1.39 -10.09 8.06
N THR A 132 -1.75 -10.45 6.81
CA THR A 132 -2.14 -11.81 6.45
C THR A 132 -1.02 -12.61 5.78
N THR A 133 -0.15 -11.95 4.99
CA THR A 133 0.83 -12.64 4.14
C THR A 133 2.26 -12.18 4.38
N ILE A 134 2.52 -10.88 4.43
CA ILE A 134 3.88 -10.34 4.46
C ILE A 134 4.46 -10.44 5.87
N LEU A 135 3.74 -9.91 6.87
CA LEU A 135 4.08 -9.88 8.29
C LEU A 135 2.98 -10.54 9.14
N PRO A 136 2.72 -11.86 8.97
CA PRO A 136 1.64 -12.53 9.68
C PRO A 136 1.80 -12.54 11.20
N ASN A 137 3.00 -12.26 11.67
CA ASN A 137 3.34 -12.18 13.11
C ASN A 137 3.58 -10.73 13.57
N ALA A 138 3.11 -9.72 12.82
CA ALA A 138 3.21 -8.33 13.25
C ALA A 138 2.50 -8.12 14.61
N GLU A 139 3.15 -7.39 15.52
CA GLU A 139 2.66 -7.13 16.88
C GLU A 139 1.34 -6.37 16.87
N VAL A 140 1.17 -5.47 15.90
CA VAL A 140 -0.04 -4.69 15.70
C VAL A 140 -0.53 -4.84 14.27
N LYS A 141 -1.79 -5.23 14.12
CA LYS A 141 -2.46 -5.32 12.83
C LYS A 141 -3.71 -4.46 12.84
N ILE A 142 -3.81 -3.60 11.85
CA ILE A 142 -4.94 -2.69 11.64
C ILE A 142 -5.53 -2.96 10.27
N TYR A 143 -6.85 -3.07 10.21
CA TYR A 143 -7.58 -3.00 8.96
C TYR A 143 -8.27 -1.64 8.88
N LEU A 144 -7.66 -0.71 8.12
CA LEU A 144 -8.15 0.66 7.96
C LEU A 144 -9.08 0.73 6.75
N THR A 145 -10.34 1.08 6.99
CA THR A 145 -11.36 1.22 5.95
C THR A 145 -12.04 2.58 5.97
N ALA A 146 -12.80 2.86 4.94
CA ALA A 146 -13.80 3.92 4.83
C ALA A 146 -14.79 3.55 3.73
N SER A 147 -16.01 4.10 3.77
CA SER A 147 -17.01 3.88 2.74
C SER A 147 -16.50 4.28 1.34
N ALA A 148 -16.98 3.63 0.28
CA ALA A 148 -16.61 3.97 -1.08
C ALA A 148 -16.92 5.45 -1.40
N ASP A 149 -18.03 5.97 -0.87
CA ASP A 149 -18.42 7.37 -1.04
C ASP A 149 -17.41 8.33 -0.38
N THR A 150 -16.99 8.03 0.85
CA THR A 150 -15.98 8.85 1.56
C THR A 150 -14.65 8.84 0.82
N ARG A 151 -14.23 7.69 0.32
CA ARG A 151 -12.98 7.54 -0.45
C ARG A 151 -13.05 8.25 -1.80
N ALA A 152 -14.20 8.21 -2.48
CA ALA A 152 -14.43 8.95 -3.72
C ALA A 152 -14.38 10.46 -3.50
N LYS A 153 -15.01 10.96 -2.44
CA LYS A 153 -14.94 12.39 -2.07
C LYS A 153 -13.51 12.83 -1.75
N ARG A 154 -12.74 12.02 -0.99
CA ARG A 154 -11.32 12.31 -0.70
C ARG A 154 -10.52 12.40 -2.00
N ARG A 155 -10.74 11.49 -2.94
CA ARG A 155 -10.05 11.47 -4.24
C ARG A 155 -10.45 12.66 -5.12
N ALA A 156 -11.74 13.03 -5.12
CA ALA A 156 -12.23 14.21 -5.83
C ALA A 156 -11.57 15.51 -5.32
N LEU A 157 -11.40 15.66 -4.00
CA LEU A 157 -10.67 16.78 -3.41
C LEU A 157 -9.20 16.82 -3.85
N GLU A 158 -8.54 15.68 -4.03
CA GLU A 158 -7.17 15.64 -4.55
C GLU A 158 -7.10 16.15 -6.00
N TYR A 159 -8.07 15.82 -6.85
CA TYR A 159 -8.16 16.33 -8.23
C TYR A 159 -8.47 17.84 -8.24
N GLU A 160 -9.41 18.28 -7.41
CA GLU A 160 -9.76 19.71 -7.28
C GLU A 160 -8.54 20.55 -6.87
N GLN A 161 -7.76 20.09 -5.89
CA GLN A 161 -6.54 20.78 -5.43
C GLN A 161 -5.46 20.87 -6.52
N LYS A 162 -5.45 19.94 -7.47
CA LYS A 162 -4.54 19.95 -8.63
C LYS A 162 -5.09 20.72 -9.81
N GLY A 163 -6.34 21.17 -9.77
CA GLY A 163 -7.03 21.79 -10.92
C GLY A 163 -7.33 20.79 -12.05
N GLU A 164 -7.41 19.49 -11.75
CA GLU A 164 -7.72 18.45 -12.70
C GLU A 164 -9.25 18.21 -12.75
N PRO A 165 -9.85 18.03 -13.94
CA PRO A 165 -11.26 17.70 -14.05
C PRO A 165 -11.51 16.29 -13.48
N PHE A 166 -12.68 16.08 -12.88
CA PHE A 166 -13.08 14.79 -12.34
C PHE A 166 -14.58 14.55 -12.47
N ASP A 167 -14.96 13.27 -12.48
CA ASP A 167 -16.33 12.79 -12.34
C ASP A 167 -16.41 11.94 -11.07
N LEU A 168 -17.20 12.38 -10.10
CA LEU A 168 -17.31 11.72 -8.79
C LEU A 168 -17.90 10.31 -8.89
N ASP A 169 -18.89 10.11 -9.78
CA ASP A 169 -19.52 8.81 -9.96
C ASP A 169 -18.55 7.83 -10.64
N GLN A 170 -17.75 8.31 -11.58
CA GLN A 170 -16.70 7.50 -12.20
C GLN A 170 -15.62 7.13 -11.18
N ILE A 171 -15.14 8.08 -10.38
CA ILE A 171 -14.17 7.80 -9.30
C ILE A 171 -14.70 6.73 -8.35
N ARG A 172 -15.97 6.85 -7.94
CA ARG A 172 -16.62 5.89 -7.05
C ARG A 172 -16.69 4.50 -7.67
N LYS A 173 -17.07 4.41 -8.94
CA LYS A 173 -17.12 3.16 -9.69
C LYS A 173 -15.76 2.50 -9.78
N ASP A 174 -14.73 3.25 -10.14
CA ASP A 174 -13.34 2.76 -10.23
C ASP A 174 -12.82 2.24 -8.88
N ILE A 175 -13.21 2.90 -7.77
CA ILE A 175 -12.88 2.46 -6.41
C ILE A 175 -13.52 1.11 -6.10
N ILE A 176 -14.81 0.94 -6.41
CA ILE A 176 -15.56 -0.31 -6.15
C ILE A 176 -14.96 -1.44 -7.00
N GLU A 177 -14.76 -1.24 -8.29
CA GLU A 177 -14.17 -2.23 -9.18
C GLU A 177 -12.76 -2.65 -8.75
N ARG A 178 -11.98 -1.70 -8.24
CA ARG A 178 -10.64 -1.97 -7.71
C ARG A 178 -10.70 -2.79 -6.42
N ASP A 179 -11.60 -2.45 -5.51
CA ASP A 179 -11.78 -3.20 -4.27
C ASP A 179 -12.21 -4.64 -4.54
N GLU A 180 -13.17 -4.84 -5.46
CA GLU A 180 -13.61 -6.17 -5.89
C GLU A 180 -12.44 -6.98 -6.47
N ARG A 181 -11.60 -6.36 -7.28
CA ARG A 181 -10.40 -7.00 -7.83
C ARG A 181 -9.41 -7.38 -6.74
N ASP A 182 -9.13 -6.45 -5.80
CA ASP A 182 -8.19 -6.69 -4.70
C ASP A 182 -8.73 -7.76 -3.72
N MET A 183 -10.05 -7.84 -3.48
CA MET A 183 -10.69 -8.81 -2.59
C MET A 183 -10.82 -10.20 -3.20
N ASN A 184 -11.07 -10.28 -4.52
CA ASN A 184 -11.35 -11.54 -5.21
C ASN A 184 -10.13 -12.17 -5.90
N ARG A 185 -8.96 -11.56 -5.81
CA ARG A 185 -7.76 -12.17 -6.37
C ARG A 185 -7.42 -13.49 -5.65
N GLU A 186 -6.98 -14.47 -6.43
CA GLU A 186 -6.69 -15.83 -5.93
C GLU A 186 -5.54 -15.83 -4.91
N ILE A 187 -4.51 -15.00 -5.16
CA ILE A 187 -3.30 -14.94 -4.33
C ILE A 187 -3.31 -13.70 -3.44
N SER A 188 -3.19 -13.89 -2.13
CA SER A 188 -3.12 -12.84 -1.12
C SER A 188 -4.25 -11.79 -1.27
N PRO A 189 -5.52 -12.18 -1.21
CA PRO A 189 -6.64 -11.24 -1.34
C PRO A 189 -6.58 -10.17 -0.26
N LEU A 190 -7.16 -9.00 -0.56
CA LEU A 190 -7.42 -7.98 0.45
C LEU A 190 -8.45 -8.52 1.44
N LYS A 191 -8.01 -8.85 2.63
CA LYS A 191 -8.87 -9.38 3.70
C LYS A 191 -8.34 -8.93 5.06
N GLN A 192 -9.23 -8.66 5.99
CA GLN A 192 -8.85 -8.40 7.37
C GLN A 192 -8.22 -9.66 7.99
N ALA A 193 -7.05 -9.52 8.62
CA ALA A 193 -6.49 -10.60 9.41
C ALA A 193 -7.35 -10.85 10.66
N ASP A 194 -7.42 -12.10 11.13
CA ASP A 194 -8.32 -12.50 12.22
C ASP A 194 -8.01 -11.75 13.54
N ASP A 195 -6.74 -11.36 13.75
CA ASP A 195 -6.24 -10.60 14.90
C ASP A 195 -6.07 -9.10 14.63
N ALA A 196 -6.52 -8.62 13.46
CA ALA A 196 -6.47 -7.19 13.11
C ALA A 196 -7.64 -6.41 13.73
N VAL A 197 -7.34 -5.24 14.26
CA VAL A 197 -8.35 -4.29 14.73
C VAL A 197 -8.90 -3.52 13.53
N LEU A 198 -10.23 -3.54 13.37
CA LEU A 198 -10.92 -2.74 12.37
C LEU A 198 -10.97 -1.28 12.82
N VAL A 199 -10.55 -0.37 11.94
CA VAL A 199 -10.70 1.08 12.10
C VAL A 199 -11.45 1.63 10.89
N ASP A 200 -12.71 2.01 11.08
CA ASP A 200 -13.50 2.68 10.05
C ASP A 200 -13.31 4.20 10.16
N SER A 201 -12.65 4.77 9.18
CA SER A 201 -12.32 6.19 9.14
C SER A 201 -13.35 7.03 8.35
N SER A 202 -14.54 6.51 8.07
CA SER A 202 -15.56 7.19 7.26
C SER A 202 -15.92 8.56 7.85
N GLU A 203 -16.07 8.63 9.17
CA GLU A 203 -16.47 9.84 9.93
C GLU A 203 -15.34 10.39 10.80
N MET A 204 -14.09 9.92 10.62
CA MET A 204 -12.96 10.32 11.45
C MET A 204 -12.03 11.29 10.72
N GLY A 205 -11.53 12.27 11.46
CA GLY A 205 -10.38 13.09 11.02
C GLY A 205 -9.06 12.31 11.11
N ILE A 206 -8.04 12.82 10.42
CA ILE A 206 -6.73 12.17 10.35
C ILE A 206 -6.16 11.90 11.76
N ASP A 207 -6.17 12.90 12.64
CA ASP A 207 -5.58 12.79 13.98
C ASP A 207 -6.34 11.77 14.84
N GLN A 208 -7.67 11.71 14.75
CA GLN A 208 -8.49 10.70 15.43
C GLN A 208 -8.14 9.27 15.00
N VAL A 209 -7.85 9.05 13.72
CA VAL A 209 -7.42 7.73 13.22
C VAL A 209 -6.03 7.38 13.73
N VAL A 210 -5.12 8.34 13.76
CA VAL A 210 -3.75 8.16 14.32
C VAL A 210 -3.84 7.79 15.79
N ASP A 211 -4.60 8.55 16.59
CA ASP A 211 -4.79 8.31 18.01
C ASP A 211 -5.37 6.90 18.27
N ALA A 212 -6.39 6.50 17.49
CA ALA A 212 -6.99 5.17 17.61
C ALA A 212 -5.95 4.05 17.34
N ILE A 213 -5.05 4.23 16.37
CA ILE A 213 -4.00 3.24 16.09
C ILE A 213 -2.92 3.23 17.19
N LEU A 214 -2.52 4.40 17.69
CA LEU A 214 -1.58 4.51 18.79
C LEU A 214 -2.14 3.88 20.08
N ASP A 215 -3.44 4.02 20.34
CA ASP A 215 -4.11 3.35 21.45
C ASP A 215 -4.06 1.82 21.33
N VAL A 216 -4.26 1.29 20.11
CA VAL A 216 -4.12 -0.16 19.85
C VAL A 216 -2.69 -0.62 20.10
N TYR A 217 -1.71 0.15 19.57
CA TYR A 217 -0.29 -0.12 19.78
C TYR A 217 0.06 -0.15 21.27
N ASN A 218 -0.29 0.89 22.01
CA ASN A 218 0.01 0.99 23.45
C ASN A 218 -0.59 -0.19 24.25
N LYS A 219 -1.84 -0.57 23.97
CA LYS A 219 -2.52 -1.70 24.62
C LYS A 219 -1.88 -3.06 24.32
N LYS A 220 -1.26 -3.22 23.15
CA LYS A 220 -0.63 -4.49 22.76
C LYS A 220 0.83 -4.61 23.21
N ILE A 221 1.57 -3.50 23.24
CA ILE A 221 3.00 -3.52 23.59
C ILE A 221 3.23 -3.40 25.11
N GLN A 222 2.29 -2.80 25.85
CA GLN A 222 2.38 -2.67 27.33
C GLN A 222 1.93 -3.93 28.09
N LYS A 223 1.59 -5.01 27.38
CA LYS A 223 1.31 -6.33 27.96
C LYS A 223 2.56 -7.20 27.96
#